data_66fd8a41bcc797f4d0d48336f963d1fc
#
_entry.id   66fd8a41bcc797f4d0d48336f963d1fc
#
_cell.length_a   1.000
_cell.length_b   1.000
_cell.length_c   1.000
_cell.angle_alpha   90.00
_cell.angle_beta   90.00
_cell.angle_gamma   90.00
#
_symmetry.space_group_name_H-M   'P 1'
#
loop_
_entity.id
_entity.type
_entity.pdbx_description
1 polymer ?
#
loop_
_entity_poly.entity_id
_entity_poly.type
_entity_poly.pdbx_seq_one_letter_code
_entity_poly.pdbx_strand_id
1 'polypeptide(L)'
;GQKESTVRAQVETLKKLGAMDYTIVVEAGPSEPAPMLYIAPYSGTAMGEEFMYAGKDVLVVFDDLSKQAVAYRELSLLLRRPPGREAYPGDVFYLHSRLLERSAKLSDDLGAGSLTALPIIETQAGDISAYIPTNVISITDGQIFLETDLFHQGIRPAISAGLSVSRVGGAAQTKAVKSVSGNLKLGLSQFRE
;
A
#
# COMPACT_ATOMS: atom_id res chain seq x y z
N GLY A 1 6.08 6.84 -9.90
CA GLY A 1 6.47 8.15 -9.48
C GLY A 1 7.71 8.23 -8.57
N GLN A 2 8.31 7.10 -8.17
CA GLN A 2 9.54 7.09 -7.39
C GLN A 2 10.75 7.46 -8.26
N LYS A 3 11.82 8.00 -7.64
CA LYS A 3 13.05 8.34 -8.38
C LYS A 3 13.65 7.06 -8.99
N GLU A 4 14.02 7.12 -10.26
CA GLU A 4 14.60 6.00 -10.99
C GLU A 4 15.83 5.39 -10.29
N SER A 5 16.69 6.23 -9.68
CA SER A 5 17.84 5.77 -8.90
C SER A 5 17.45 4.92 -7.68
N THR A 6 16.33 5.28 -7.02
CA THR A 6 15.80 4.50 -5.88
C THR A 6 15.29 3.14 -6.35
N VAL A 7 14.53 3.12 -7.45
CA VAL A 7 14.00 1.87 -8.01
C VAL A 7 15.15 0.95 -8.45
N ARG A 8 16.15 1.49 -9.14
CA ARG A 8 17.36 0.72 -9.52
C ARG A 8 18.07 0.12 -8.32
N ALA A 9 18.25 0.89 -7.23
CA ALA A 9 18.90 0.39 -6.02
C ALA A 9 18.09 -0.73 -5.36
N GLN A 10 16.75 -0.63 -5.35
CA GLN A 10 15.87 -1.70 -4.87
C GLN A 10 15.98 -2.96 -5.73
N VAL A 11 15.96 -2.84 -7.05
CA VAL A 11 16.12 -3.97 -7.98
C VAL A 11 17.47 -4.65 -7.78
N GLU A 12 18.56 -3.89 -7.64
CA GLU A 12 19.87 -4.48 -7.36
C GLU A 12 19.91 -5.19 -5.99
N THR A 13 19.21 -4.68 -5.00
CA THR A 13 19.09 -5.38 -3.71
C THR A 13 18.33 -6.69 -3.84
N LEU A 14 17.21 -6.68 -4.56
CA LEU A 14 16.42 -7.90 -4.84
C LEU A 14 17.25 -8.95 -5.61
N LYS A 15 18.02 -8.51 -6.61
CA LYS A 15 18.95 -9.41 -7.34
C LYS A 15 19.98 -10.05 -6.42
N LYS A 16 20.63 -9.23 -5.56
CA LYS A 16 21.63 -9.73 -4.60
C LYS A 16 21.06 -10.75 -3.62
N LEU A 17 19.79 -10.61 -3.26
CA LEU A 17 19.08 -11.50 -2.35
C LEU A 17 18.42 -12.71 -3.07
N GLY A 18 18.57 -12.84 -4.38
CA GLY A 18 17.91 -13.89 -5.17
C GLY A 18 16.40 -13.78 -5.26
N ALA A 19 15.84 -12.59 -4.94
CA ALA A 19 14.39 -12.39 -4.92
C ALA A 19 13.79 -12.06 -6.29
N MET A 20 14.61 -11.76 -7.31
CA MET A 20 14.11 -11.46 -8.65
C MET A 20 13.47 -12.65 -9.37
N ASP A 21 13.75 -13.88 -8.96
CA ASP A 21 13.17 -15.09 -9.57
C ASP A 21 11.65 -15.17 -9.37
N TYR A 22 11.12 -14.48 -8.36
CA TYR A 22 9.69 -14.43 -8.04
C TYR A 22 9.13 -13.00 -7.91
N THR A 23 9.87 -12.00 -8.41
CA THR A 23 9.47 -10.59 -8.33
C THR A 23 9.31 -9.96 -9.70
N ILE A 24 8.19 -9.27 -9.92
CA ILE A 24 7.94 -8.44 -11.10
C ILE A 24 7.97 -6.98 -10.64
N VAL A 25 8.78 -6.15 -11.31
CA VAL A 25 8.84 -4.72 -11.05
C VAL A 25 8.13 -3.97 -12.17
N VAL A 26 7.08 -3.24 -11.82
CA VAL A 26 6.34 -2.37 -12.75
C VAL A 26 6.66 -0.93 -12.38
N GLU A 27 7.32 -0.21 -13.26
CA GLU A 27 7.78 1.16 -13.00
C GLU A 27 7.12 2.17 -13.96
N ALA A 28 6.66 3.28 -13.39
CA ALA A 28 6.41 4.52 -14.11
C ALA A 28 7.16 5.63 -13.37
N GLY A 29 8.26 6.09 -13.96
CA GLY A 29 9.14 7.11 -13.37
C GLY A 29 8.51 8.50 -13.31
N PRO A 30 9.11 9.46 -12.59
CA PRO A 30 8.57 10.81 -12.43
C PRO A 30 8.62 11.63 -13.73
N SER A 31 9.41 11.22 -14.70
CA SER A 31 9.49 11.83 -16.02
C SER A 31 8.45 11.29 -17.02
N GLU A 32 7.75 10.21 -16.64
CA GLU A 32 6.71 9.64 -17.49
C GLU A 32 5.45 10.52 -17.48
N PRO A 33 4.68 10.53 -18.60
CA PRO A 33 3.42 11.24 -18.63
C PRO A 33 2.43 10.76 -17.56
N ALA A 34 1.60 11.66 -17.04
CA ALA A 34 0.62 11.36 -15.99
C ALA A 34 -0.28 10.11 -16.29
N PRO A 35 -0.68 9.83 -17.55
CA PRO A 35 -1.39 8.60 -17.87
C PRO A 35 -0.63 7.32 -17.51
N MET A 36 0.70 7.31 -17.63
CA MET A 36 1.52 6.16 -17.29
C MET A 36 1.56 5.92 -15.78
N LEU A 37 1.69 7.00 -14.99
CA LEU A 37 1.63 6.92 -13.54
C LEU A 37 0.24 6.47 -13.06
N TYR A 38 -0.81 6.89 -13.75
CA TYR A 38 -2.18 6.49 -13.46
C TYR A 38 -2.41 4.99 -13.72
N ILE A 39 -1.92 4.45 -14.85
CA ILE A 39 -2.23 3.08 -15.26
C ILE A 39 -1.30 2.02 -14.62
N ALA A 40 -0.09 2.39 -14.21
CA ALA A 40 0.91 1.45 -13.72
C ALA A 40 0.41 0.56 -12.54
N PRO A 41 -0.27 1.08 -11.50
CA PRO A 41 -0.79 0.25 -10.43
C PRO A 41 -1.84 -0.78 -10.92
N TYR A 42 -2.68 -0.39 -11.87
CA TYR A 42 -3.67 -1.31 -12.45
C TYR A 42 -3.01 -2.42 -13.27
N SER A 43 -1.97 -2.08 -14.03
CA SER A 43 -1.20 -3.05 -14.82
C SER A 43 -0.50 -4.06 -13.90
N GLY A 44 0.15 -3.59 -12.82
CA GLY A 44 0.80 -4.45 -11.84
C GLY A 44 -0.20 -5.39 -11.15
N THR A 45 -1.38 -4.88 -10.80
CA THR A 45 -2.44 -5.69 -10.21
C THR A 45 -2.95 -6.75 -11.18
N ALA A 46 -3.14 -6.41 -12.46
CA ALA A 46 -3.56 -7.38 -13.48
C ALA A 46 -2.56 -8.53 -13.67
N MET A 47 -1.25 -8.23 -13.60
CA MET A 47 -0.21 -9.26 -13.59
C MET A 47 -0.31 -10.15 -12.34
N GLY A 48 -0.59 -9.56 -11.17
CA GLY A 48 -0.80 -10.30 -9.93
C GLY A 48 -2.04 -11.21 -9.98
N GLU A 49 -3.13 -10.73 -10.58
CA GLU A 49 -4.36 -11.51 -10.74
C GLU A 49 -4.15 -12.78 -11.57
N GLU A 50 -3.32 -12.73 -12.60
CA GLU A 50 -2.96 -13.91 -13.40
C GLU A 50 -2.41 -15.05 -12.52
N PHE A 51 -1.52 -14.71 -11.60
CA PHE A 51 -0.98 -15.70 -10.65
C PHE A 51 -2.01 -16.13 -9.60
N MET A 52 -2.84 -15.21 -9.12
CA MET A 52 -3.91 -15.52 -8.19
C MET A 52 -4.92 -16.52 -8.80
N TYR A 53 -5.34 -16.30 -10.04
CA TYR A 53 -6.23 -17.22 -10.75
C TYR A 53 -5.56 -18.56 -11.10
N ALA A 54 -4.23 -18.59 -11.18
CA ALA A 54 -3.47 -19.83 -11.28
C ALA A 54 -3.27 -20.56 -9.92
N GLY A 55 -3.98 -20.13 -8.88
CA GLY A 55 -3.95 -20.75 -7.55
C GLY A 55 -2.73 -20.39 -6.70
N LYS A 56 -2.01 -19.32 -7.05
CA LYS A 56 -0.83 -18.86 -6.30
C LYS A 56 -1.18 -17.73 -5.34
N ASP A 57 -0.33 -17.53 -4.34
CA ASP A 57 -0.41 -16.41 -3.42
C ASP A 57 0.49 -15.27 -3.91
N VAL A 58 -0.09 -14.06 -4.01
CA VAL A 58 0.57 -12.88 -4.58
C VAL A 58 0.58 -11.74 -3.56
N LEU A 59 1.72 -11.06 -3.45
CA LEU A 59 1.85 -9.79 -2.74
C LEU A 59 2.10 -8.67 -3.74
N VAL A 60 1.25 -7.64 -3.72
CA VAL A 60 1.43 -6.42 -4.52
C VAL A 60 1.75 -5.26 -3.59
N VAL A 61 2.88 -4.60 -3.81
CA VAL A 61 3.29 -3.40 -3.07
C VAL A 61 3.14 -2.20 -4.00
N PHE A 62 2.35 -1.21 -3.59
CA PHE A 62 2.18 0.04 -4.34
C PHE A 62 3.00 1.15 -3.68
N ASP A 63 4.12 1.51 -4.27
CA ASP A 63 5.00 2.58 -3.78
C ASP A 63 5.05 3.74 -4.79
N ASP A 64 4.16 4.74 -4.71
CA ASP A 64 3.04 4.86 -3.77
C ASP A 64 1.74 5.29 -4.48
N LEU A 65 0.60 5.10 -3.84
CA LEU A 65 -0.69 5.53 -4.39
C LEU A 65 -0.96 7.03 -4.23
N SER A 66 -0.23 7.74 -3.38
CA SER A 66 -0.31 9.20 -3.29
C SER A 66 0.09 9.84 -4.62
N LYS A 67 1.16 9.35 -5.24
CA LYS A 67 1.61 9.83 -6.55
C LYS A 67 0.64 9.47 -7.68
N GLN A 68 0.00 8.29 -7.60
CA GLN A 68 -1.08 7.96 -8.53
C GLN A 68 -2.25 8.94 -8.41
N ALA A 69 -2.65 9.30 -7.19
CA ALA A 69 -3.71 10.27 -6.98
C ALA A 69 -3.37 11.66 -7.55
N VAL A 70 -2.12 12.10 -7.36
CA VAL A 70 -1.63 13.37 -7.95
C VAL A 70 -1.68 13.33 -9.47
N ALA A 71 -1.22 12.24 -10.09
CA ALA A 71 -1.29 12.06 -11.55
C ALA A 71 -2.75 12.07 -12.04
N TYR A 72 -3.66 11.44 -11.33
CA TYR A 72 -5.08 11.44 -11.66
C TYR A 72 -5.73 12.83 -11.51
N ARG A 73 -5.32 13.59 -10.49
CA ARG A 73 -5.72 15.00 -10.35
C ARG A 73 -5.26 15.83 -11.54
N GLU A 74 -4.00 15.70 -11.95
CA GLU A 74 -3.44 16.38 -13.10
C GLU A 74 -4.24 16.06 -14.37
N LEU A 75 -4.46 14.78 -14.67
CA LEU A 75 -5.28 14.34 -15.81
C LEU A 75 -6.68 14.93 -15.78
N SER A 76 -7.32 14.93 -14.62
CA SER A 76 -8.68 15.43 -14.46
C SER A 76 -8.77 16.93 -14.69
N LEU A 77 -7.78 17.70 -14.22
CA LEU A 77 -7.71 19.15 -14.44
C LEU A 77 -7.43 19.47 -15.91
N LEU A 78 -6.55 18.74 -16.58
CA LEU A 78 -6.29 18.89 -18.02
C LEU A 78 -7.54 18.59 -18.85
N LEU A 79 -8.36 17.63 -18.44
CA LEU A 79 -9.63 17.31 -19.03
C LEU A 79 -10.77 18.28 -18.60
N ARG A 80 -10.43 19.35 -17.86
CA ARG A 80 -11.38 20.35 -17.36
C ARG A 80 -12.51 19.76 -16.51
N ARG A 81 -12.28 18.67 -15.81
CA ARG A 81 -13.20 18.13 -14.82
C ARG A 81 -13.23 19.06 -13.59
N PRO A 82 -14.42 19.32 -12.99
CA PRO A 82 -14.50 20.21 -11.84
C PRO A 82 -13.71 19.64 -10.65
N PRO A 83 -12.82 20.44 -10.03
CA PRO A 83 -12.09 20.02 -8.85
C PRO A 83 -12.98 20.00 -7.62
N GLY A 84 -12.79 19.00 -6.76
CA GLY A 84 -13.38 18.90 -5.44
C GLY A 84 -12.38 19.24 -4.32
N ARG A 85 -12.47 18.54 -3.19
CA ARG A 85 -11.57 18.73 -2.04
C ARG A 85 -10.11 18.53 -2.46
N GLU A 86 -9.24 19.43 -2.03
CA GLU A 86 -7.79 19.45 -2.37
C GLU A 86 -7.52 19.39 -3.88
N ALA A 87 -8.46 19.94 -4.67
CA ALA A 87 -8.45 19.92 -6.13
C ALA A 87 -8.50 18.51 -6.77
N TYR A 88 -8.74 17.46 -6.00
CA TYR A 88 -8.99 16.14 -6.55
C TYR A 88 -10.37 16.06 -7.24
N PRO A 89 -10.52 15.24 -8.29
CA PRO A 89 -11.81 14.99 -8.89
C PRO A 89 -12.73 14.25 -7.92
N GLY A 90 -14.05 14.38 -8.11
CA GLY A 90 -15.05 13.79 -7.22
C GLY A 90 -14.99 12.24 -7.14
N ASP A 91 -14.37 11.59 -8.12
CA ASP A 91 -14.23 10.14 -8.21
C ASP A 91 -12.86 9.61 -7.74
N VAL A 92 -12.05 10.41 -7.04
CA VAL A 92 -10.73 9.96 -6.57
C VAL A 92 -10.83 8.80 -5.56
N PHE A 93 -11.89 8.73 -4.78
CA PHE A 93 -12.15 7.56 -3.93
C PHE A 93 -12.27 6.29 -4.79
N TYR A 94 -13.00 6.36 -5.89
CA TYR A 94 -13.18 5.25 -6.81
C TYR A 94 -11.88 4.84 -7.53
N LEU A 95 -10.95 5.78 -7.73
CA LEU A 95 -9.61 5.47 -8.24
C LEU A 95 -8.93 4.37 -7.43
N HIS A 96 -8.93 4.50 -6.11
CA HIS A 96 -8.26 3.58 -5.20
C HIS A 96 -9.14 2.38 -4.81
N SER A 97 -10.45 2.57 -4.63
CA SER A 97 -11.32 1.47 -4.24
C SER A 97 -11.39 0.38 -5.32
N ARG A 98 -11.58 0.76 -6.58
CA ARG A 98 -11.60 -0.22 -7.69
C ARG A 98 -10.25 -0.92 -7.94
N LEU A 99 -9.15 -0.35 -7.44
CA LEU A 99 -7.83 -0.97 -7.49
C LEU A 99 -7.65 -1.96 -6.32
N LEU A 100 -7.92 -1.51 -5.11
CA LEU A 100 -7.63 -2.26 -3.88
C LEU A 100 -8.64 -3.39 -3.63
N GLU A 101 -9.89 -3.23 -4.03
CA GLU A 101 -10.93 -4.27 -3.93
C GLU A 101 -10.71 -5.47 -4.87
N ARG A 102 -9.72 -5.39 -5.76
CA ARG A 102 -9.25 -6.54 -6.55
C ARG A 102 -8.43 -7.52 -5.71
N SER A 103 -7.96 -7.11 -4.54
CA SER A 103 -7.26 -7.97 -3.58
C SER A 103 -8.25 -8.90 -2.90
N ALA A 104 -8.00 -10.21 -2.99
CA ALA A 104 -8.92 -11.22 -2.50
C ALA A 104 -8.23 -12.53 -2.16
N LYS A 105 -8.90 -13.35 -1.35
CA LYS A 105 -8.64 -14.79 -1.22
C LYS A 105 -9.76 -15.51 -1.94
N LEU A 106 -9.43 -16.26 -2.98
CA LEU A 106 -10.38 -17.04 -3.75
C LEU A 106 -10.85 -18.28 -2.97
N SER A 107 -12.06 -18.73 -3.27
CA SER A 107 -12.58 -20.00 -2.77
C SER A 107 -11.82 -21.20 -3.36
N ASP A 108 -11.95 -22.36 -2.72
CA ASP A 108 -11.31 -23.59 -3.19
C ASP A 108 -11.78 -23.98 -4.59
N ASP A 109 -13.04 -23.73 -4.93
CA ASP A 109 -13.60 -23.97 -6.27
C ASP A 109 -12.94 -23.12 -7.38
N LEU A 110 -12.34 -21.98 -7.00
CA LEU A 110 -11.62 -21.08 -7.91
C LEU A 110 -10.11 -21.21 -7.80
N GLY A 111 -9.60 -22.29 -7.17
CA GLY A 111 -8.18 -22.58 -7.06
C GLY A 111 -7.50 -22.02 -5.82
N ALA A 112 -8.22 -21.40 -4.89
CA ALA A 112 -7.73 -20.93 -3.59
C ALA A 112 -6.53 -19.97 -3.63
N GLY A 113 -6.25 -19.32 -4.75
CA GLY A 113 -5.20 -18.30 -4.87
C GLY A 113 -5.54 -17.06 -4.05
N SER A 114 -4.53 -16.24 -3.78
CA SER A 114 -4.73 -14.97 -3.07
C SER A 114 -3.93 -13.82 -3.65
N LEU A 115 -4.44 -12.61 -3.48
CA LEU A 115 -3.75 -11.38 -3.77
C LEU A 115 -3.86 -10.45 -2.57
N THR A 116 -2.72 -10.12 -1.97
CA THR A 116 -2.61 -9.19 -0.85
C THR A 116 -2.00 -7.89 -1.34
N ALA A 117 -2.64 -6.77 -1.06
CA ALA A 117 -2.13 -5.43 -1.40
C ALA A 117 -1.54 -4.73 -0.18
N LEU A 118 -0.37 -4.13 -0.35
CA LEU A 118 0.25 -3.20 0.59
C LEU A 118 0.38 -1.82 -0.08
N PRO A 119 -0.65 -0.98 -0.01
CA PRO A 119 -0.59 0.38 -0.53
C PRO A 119 0.20 1.27 0.43
N ILE A 120 1.20 1.99 -0.09
CA ILE A 120 1.92 3.03 0.63
C ILE A 120 1.25 4.37 0.32
N ILE A 121 1.00 5.15 1.37
CA ILE A 121 0.45 6.49 1.29
C ILE A 121 1.40 7.44 2.01
N GLU A 122 1.83 8.49 1.33
CA GLU A 122 2.61 9.57 1.94
C GLU A 122 1.67 10.51 2.71
N THR A 123 2.06 10.84 3.96
CA THR A 123 1.39 11.86 4.76
C THR A 123 2.27 13.11 4.85
N GLN A 124 1.64 14.29 4.88
CA GLN A 124 2.34 15.55 5.13
C GLN A 124 2.37 15.79 6.64
N ALA A 125 3.56 15.90 7.21
CA ALA A 125 3.76 16.13 8.67
C ALA A 125 2.99 15.13 9.57
N GLY A 126 2.79 13.88 9.13
CA GLY A 126 2.05 12.88 9.88
C GLY A 126 0.53 13.05 9.88
N ASP A 127 -0.04 13.95 9.06
CA ASP A 127 -1.47 14.19 8.99
C ASP A 127 -2.20 13.05 8.25
N ILE A 128 -2.74 12.12 9.03
CA ILE A 128 -3.58 11.01 8.55
C ILE A 128 -5.03 11.44 8.29
N SER A 129 -5.42 12.67 8.66
CA SER A 129 -6.77 13.19 8.44
C SER A 129 -6.96 13.82 7.05
N ALA A 130 -5.89 13.94 6.27
CA ALA A 130 -5.93 14.43 4.91
C ALA A 130 -6.80 13.52 4.00
N TYR A 131 -7.17 14.05 2.83
CA TYR A 131 -8.20 13.41 1.99
C TYR A 131 -7.78 12.03 1.46
N ILE A 132 -6.59 11.89 0.91
CA ILE A 132 -6.15 10.61 0.35
C ILE A 132 -5.88 9.56 1.45
N PRO A 133 -5.16 9.86 2.55
CA PRO A 133 -5.01 8.92 3.64
C PRO A 133 -6.32 8.39 4.20
N THR A 134 -7.29 9.26 4.48
CA THR A 134 -8.61 8.85 5.02
C THR A 134 -9.39 7.96 4.06
N ASN A 135 -9.34 8.23 2.76
CA ASN A 135 -9.96 7.39 1.74
C ASN A 135 -9.35 5.98 1.76
N VAL A 136 -8.03 5.86 1.76
CA VAL A 136 -7.35 4.56 1.71
C VAL A 136 -7.53 3.78 3.00
N ILE A 137 -7.49 4.44 4.17
CA ILE A 137 -7.82 3.79 5.45
C ILE A 137 -9.23 3.20 5.44
N SER A 138 -10.19 3.88 4.81
CA SER A 138 -11.57 3.38 4.73
C SER A 138 -11.74 2.18 3.80
N ILE A 139 -10.91 2.08 2.77
CA ILE A 139 -10.93 0.98 1.79
C ILE A 139 -10.23 -0.27 2.35
N THR A 140 -9.11 -0.10 3.04
CA THR A 140 -8.24 -1.20 3.49
C THR A 140 -8.70 -1.81 4.82
N ASP A 141 -8.20 -3.01 5.15
CA ASP A 141 -8.52 -3.74 6.39
C ASP A 141 -7.68 -3.29 7.59
N GLY A 142 -7.08 -2.16 7.52
CA GLY A 142 -6.25 -1.57 8.57
C GLY A 142 -5.08 -0.78 8.01
N GLN A 143 -4.27 -0.25 8.91
CA GLN A 143 -3.08 0.52 8.56
C GLN A 143 -1.89 0.19 9.45
N ILE A 144 -0.71 0.23 8.87
CA ILE A 144 0.57 0.24 9.58
C ILE A 144 1.05 1.69 9.55
N PHE A 145 1.09 2.33 10.71
CA PHE A 145 1.47 3.74 10.84
C PHE A 145 2.96 3.86 11.18
N LEU A 146 3.69 4.64 10.38
CA LEU A 146 5.11 4.93 10.59
C LEU A 146 5.26 6.35 11.14
N GLU A 147 5.98 6.49 12.24
CA GLU A 147 6.22 7.77 12.92
C GLU A 147 7.65 8.26 12.68
N THR A 148 7.78 9.52 12.27
CA THR A 148 9.07 10.18 12.04
C THR A 148 9.90 10.26 13.32
N ASP A 149 9.26 10.52 14.46
CA ASP A 149 9.93 10.61 15.75
C ASP A 149 10.58 9.28 16.17
N LEU A 150 9.88 8.17 15.97
CA LEU A 150 10.45 6.84 16.20
C LEU A 150 11.65 6.56 15.29
N PHE A 151 11.57 7.00 14.04
CA PHE A 151 12.68 6.86 13.10
C PHE A 151 13.91 7.66 13.55
N HIS A 152 13.74 8.89 14.02
CA HIS A 152 14.82 9.72 14.57
C HIS A 152 15.42 9.15 15.84
N GLN A 153 14.62 8.44 16.65
CA GLN A 153 15.08 7.70 17.83
C GLN A 153 15.85 6.41 17.48
N GLY A 154 15.99 6.10 16.20
CA GLY A 154 16.70 4.89 15.74
C GLY A 154 15.85 3.62 15.73
N ILE A 155 14.56 3.71 16.01
CA ILE A 155 13.63 2.58 15.95
C ILE A 155 13.30 2.29 14.49
N ARG A 156 13.73 1.15 13.99
CA ARG A 156 13.57 0.74 12.59
C ARG A 156 13.13 -0.72 12.50
N PRO A 157 11.96 -1.01 11.90
CA PRO A 157 11.01 -0.06 11.31
C PRO A 157 10.33 0.83 12.36
N ALA A 158 10.03 2.09 11.98
CA ALA A 158 9.45 3.12 12.85
C ALA A 158 7.93 2.93 13.03
N ILE A 159 7.50 1.72 13.36
CA ILE A 159 6.09 1.34 13.45
C ILE A 159 5.51 1.80 14.78
N SER A 160 4.43 2.58 14.71
CA SER A 160 3.61 2.93 15.87
C SER A 160 2.63 1.81 16.20
N ALA A 161 2.90 1.05 17.26
CA ALA A 161 2.00 0.01 17.73
C ALA A 161 0.66 0.58 18.26
N GLY A 162 0.66 1.84 18.69
CA GLY A 162 -0.54 2.53 19.19
C GLY A 162 -1.51 2.92 18.10
N LEU A 163 -0.99 3.50 17.02
CA LEU A 163 -1.79 4.03 15.89
C LEU A 163 -2.06 3.01 14.79
N SER A 164 -1.31 1.91 14.76
CA SER A 164 -1.54 0.83 13.80
C SER A 164 -2.75 0.00 14.20
N VAL A 165 -3.60 -0.30 13.24
CA VAL A 165 -4.87 -1.01 13.44
C VAL A 165 -5.05 -2.10 12.39
N SER A 166 -5.56 -3.26 12.80
CA SER A 166 -6.06 -4.30 11.91
C SER A 166 -7.54 -4.54 12.20
N ARG A 167 -8.40 -4.45 11.18
CA ARG A 167 -9.84 -4.77 11.29
C ARG A 167 -10.08 -6.26 11.46
N VAL A 168 -9.24 -7.10 10.86
CA VAL A 168 -9.31 -8.57 10.97
C VAL A 168 -8.79 -9.04 12.32
N GLY A 169 -7.72 -8.40 12.81
CA GLY A 169 -7.14 -8.62 14.14
C GLY A 169 -6.81 -10.08 14.43
N GLY A 170 -7.20 -10.54 15.62
CA GLY A 170 -6.91 -11.89 16.09
C GLY A 170 -7.52 -13.03 15.27
N ALA A 171 -8.48 -12.76 14.39
CA ALA A 171 -9.08 -13.79 13.52
C ALA A 171 -8.08 -14.32 12.46
N ALA A 172 -7.14 -13.48 12.03
CA ALA A 172 -6.09 -13.85 11.07
C ALA A 172 -4.84 -14.45 11.72
N GLN A 173 -4.73 -14.42 13.06
CA GLN A 173 -3.55 -14.88 13.78
C GLN A 173 -3.56 -16.40 14.00
N THR A 174 -2.39 -17.01 13.86
CA THR A 174 -2.20 -18.38 14.35
C THR A 174 -2.33 -18.44 15.88
N LYS A 175 -2.62 -19.61 16.43
CA LYS A 175 -2.76 -19.78 17.90
C LYS A 175 -1.51 -19.31 18.66
N ALA A 176 -0.32 -19.58 18.13
CA ALA A 176 0.95 -19.18 18.73
C ALA A 176 1.08 -17.65 18.76
N VAL A 177 0.83 -16.97 17.65
CA VAL A 177 0.90 -15.50 17.59
C VAL A 177 -0.16 -14.88 18.51
N LYS A 178 -1.37 -15.40 18.52
CA LYS A 178 -2.45 -14.89 19.36
C LYS A 178 -2.15 -14.99 20.87
N SER A 179 -1.46 -16.04 21.30
CA SER A 179 -1.10 -16.23 22.72
C SER A 179 -0.07 -15.19 23.22
N VAL A 180 0.79 -14.68 22.31
CA VAL A 180 1.87 -13.74 22.66
C VAL A 180 1.47 -12.28 22.41
N SER A 181 0.71 -12.01 21.34
CA SER A 181 0.39 -10.65 20.90
C SER A 181 -0.49 -9.85 21.87
N GLY A 182 -1.30 -10.52 22.70
CA GLY A 182 -2.24 -9.87 23.60
C GLY A 182 -1.57 -8.93 24.61
N ASN A 183 -0.44 -9.31 25.14
CA ASN A 183 0.30 -8.54 26.14
C ASN A 183 1.37 -7.62 25.54
N LEU A 184 1.72 -7.78 24.26
CA LEU A 184 2.81 -7.06 23.63
C LEU A 184 2.55 -5.56 23.56
N LYS A 185 1.33 -5.17 23.19
CA LYS A 185 0.94 -3.76 23.07
C LYS A 185 1.00 -3.05 24.43
N LEU A 186 0.52 -3.72 25.48
CA LEU A 186 0.56 -3.20 26.85
C LEU A 186 2.01 -3.07 27.35
N GLY A 187 2.83 -4.09 27.13
CA GLY A 187 4.25 -4.07 27.50
C GLY A 187 5.03 -2.98 26.78
N LEU A 188 4.77 -2.74 25.49
CA LEU A 188 5.39 -1.64 24.74
C LEU A 188 4.93 -0.26 25.24
N SER A 189 3.67 -0.12 25.65
CA SER A 189 3.18 1.13 26.23
C SER A 189 3.87 1.43 27.56
N GLN A 190 3.95 0.44 28.45
CA GLN A 190 4.65 0.57 29.73
C GLN A 190 6.15 0.83 29.62
N PHE A 191 6.79 0.30 28.57
CA PHE A 191 8.22 0.54 28.33
C PHE A 191 8.50 1.97 27.85
N ARG A 192 7.52 2.63 27.23
CA ARG A 192 7.66 4.00 26.69
C ARG A 192 7.33 5.10 27.70
N GLU A 193 6.65 4.77 28.82
CA GLU A 193 6.44 5.64 29.97
C GLU A 193 7.71 5.73 30.84
#